data_050b670f6dc1ca34f4f032094015bf06
#
_entry.id   050b670f6dc1ca34f4f032094015bf06
#
_cell.length_a   1.000
_cell.length_b   1.000
_cell.length_c   1.000
_cell.angle_alpha   90.00
_cell.angle_beta   90.00
_cell.angle_gamma   90.00
#
_symmetry.space_group_name_H-M   'P 1'
#
loop_
_entity.id
_entity.type
_entity.pdbx_description
1 polymer ?
#
loop_
_entity_poly.entity_id
_entity_poly.type
_entity_poly.pdbx_seq_one_letter_code
_entity_poly.pdbx_strand_id
1 'polypeptide(L)'
;SYALHFPSLTVEDIAAAAREALRAMDIPRVRVVMGPSLGGMSALAYVMLFPGEADALVSISSATHSEPFSIAVRSLQRELIRSDPAWKDGEYQSGEGPREGMRLARKLGMMTYRSAREWVERFGRERASDDTGKPFGIEFEVEAYLESRARAFVGGFDPNSYLYLSRAMDLFDV
;
A
#
# COMPACT_ATOMS: atom_id res chain seq x y z
N SER A 1 8.67 -12.93 12.70
CA SER A 1 7.98 -12.86 11.40
C SER A 1 7.73 -14.27 10.90
N TYR A 2 6.57 -14.52 10.32
CA TYR A 2 6.29 -15.80 9.66
C TYR A 2 6.92 -15.87 8.26
N ALA A 3 7.61 -14.82 7.84
CA ALA A 3 8.22 -14.70 6.51
C ALA A 3 7.26 -15.15 5.39
N LEU A 4 7.73 -15.99 4.47
CA LEU A 4 6.87 -16.54 3.39
C LEU A 4 6.02 -17.75 3.85
N HIS A 5 6.11 -18.18 5.10
CA HIS A 5 5.25 -19.20 5.69
C HIS A 5 3.90 -18.66 6.19
N PHE A 6 3.71 -17.33 6.14
CA PHE A 6 2.40 -16.75 6.43
C PHE A 6 1.40 -17.21 5.36
N PRO A 7 0.17 -17.63 5.74
CA PRO A 7 -0.82 -18.08 4.77
C PRO A 7 -1.18 -16.97 3.77
N SER A 8 -1.64 -17.37 2.60
CA SER A 8 -2.16 -16.42 1.62
C SER A 8 -3.27 -15.59 2.24
N LEU A 9 -3.12 -14.28 2.25
CA LEU A 9 -4.08 -13.33 2.77
C LEU A 9 -4.97 -12.82 1.64
N THR A 10 -6.27 -12.75 1.88
CA THR A 10 -7.24 -12.11 1.01
C THR A 10 -7.86 -10.88 1.69
N VAL A 11 -8.60 -10.07 0.92
CA VAL A 11 -9.35 -8.93 1.48
C VAL A 11 -10.51 -9.44 2.35
N GLU A 12 -11.08 -10.58 1.98
CA GLU A 12 -12.13 -11.26 2.74
C GLU A 12 -11.63 -11.75 4.11
N ASP A 13 -10.39 -12.23 4.19
CA ASP A 13 -9.77 -12.61 5.47
C ASP A 13 -9.62 -11.39 6.40
N ILE A 14 -9.28 -10.21 5.84
CA ILE A 14 -9.20 -8.97 6.61
C ILE A 14 -10.59 -8.60 7.14
N ALA A 15 -11.63 -8.70 6.31
CA ALA A 15 -13.00 -8.45 6.72
C ALA A 15 -13.48 -9.43 7.80
N ALA A 16 -13.16 -10.73 7.65
CA ALA A 16 -13.48 -11.75 8.62
C ALA A 16 -12.78 -11.52 9.97
N ALA A 17 -11.49 -11.16 9.93
CA ALA A 17 -10.75 -10.82 11.15
C ALA A 17 -11.34 -9.59 11.87
N ALA A 18 -11.76 -8.58 11.13
CA ALA A 18 -12.43 -7.40 11.68
C ALA A 18 -13.75 -7.80 12.38
N ARG A 19 -14.54 -8.67 11.74
CA ARG A 19 -15.78 -9.21 12.35
C ARG A 19 -15.51 -9.96 13.66
N GLU A 20 -14.53 -10.84 13.68
CA GLU A 20 -14.18 -11.59 14.90
C GLU A 20 -13.69 -10.68 16.01
N ALA A 21 -12.96 -9.61 15.69
CA ALA A 21 -12.57 -8.59 16.67
C ALA A 21 -13.80 -7.87 17.25
N LEU A 22 -14.78 -7.49 16.42
CA LEU A 22 -16.03 -6.86 16.89
C LEU A 22 -16.82 -7.81 17.79
N ARG A 23 -16.90 -9.10 17.45
CA ARG A 23 -17.56 -10.11 18.26
C ARG A 23 -16.89 -10.31 19.62
N ALA A 24 -15.57 -10.32 19.65
CA ALA A 24 -14.81 -10.39 20.90
C ALA A 24 -15.01 -9.17 21.82
N MET A 25 -15.51 -8.07 21.24
CA MET A 25 -15.88 -6.84 21.96
C MET A 25 -17.39 -6.75 22.27
N ASP A 26 -18.16 -7.81 22.03
CA ASP A 26 -19.63 -7.85 22.17
C ASP A 26 -20.35 -6.80 21.29
N ILE A 27 -19.79 -6.50 20.11
CA ILE A 27 -20.38 -5.59 19.13
C ILE A 27 -20.95 -6.40 17.96
N PRO A 28 -22.24 -6.75 17.96
CA PRO A 28 -22.83 -7.60 16.91
C PRO A 28 -23.16 -6.82 15.63
N ARG A 29 -23.22 -5.51 15.69
CA ARG A 29 -23.57 -4.63 14.58
C ARG A 29 -22.92 -3.27 14.71
N VAL A 30 -22.51 -2.70 13.59
CA VAL A 30 -21.93 -1.35 13.51
C VAL A 30 -22.81 -0.41 12.69
N ARG A 31 -22.77 0.88 12.99
CA ARG A 31 -23.49 1.90 12.21
C ARG A 31 -22.91 2.06 10.81
N VAL A 32 -21.57 2.08 10.72
CA VAL A 32 -20.88 2.35 9.47
C VAL A 32 -19.61 1.52 9.41
N VAL A 33 -19.36 0.88 8.26
CA VAL A 33 -18.04 0.36 7.89
C VAL A 33 -17.47 1.30 6.83
N MET A 34 -16.27 1.81 7.07
CA MET A 34 -15.67 2.78 6.17
C MET A 34 -14.17 2.61 6.04
N GLY A 35 -13.65 2.91 4.86
CA GLY A 35 -12.21 2.86 4.64
C GLY A 35 -11.76 3.43 3.29
N PRO A 36 -10.51 3.90 3.20
CA PRO A 36 -9.89 4.30 1.94
C PRO A 36 -9.10 3.14 1.32
N SER A 37 -9.05 3.11 -0.02
CA SER A 37 -8.22 2.17 -0.80
C SER A 37 -8.46 0.72 -0.36
N LEU A 38 -7.44 -0.02 0.09
CA LEU A 38 -7.57 -1.37 0.68
C LEU A 38 -8.63 -1.41 1.80
N GLY A 39 -8.70 -0.36 2.64
CA GLY A 39 -9.74 -0.27 3.67
C GLY A 39 -11.15 -0.20 3.09
N GLY A 40 -11.33 0.42 1.93
CA GLY A 40 -12.60 0.44 1.21
C GLY A 40 -12.95 -0.91 0.58
N MET A 41 -11.97 -1.65 0.05
CA MET A 41 -12.14 -3.04 -0.38
C MET A 41 -12.55 -3.93 0.79
N SER A 42 -11.86 -3.82 1.93
CA SER A 42 -12.18 -4.58 3.15
C SER A 42 -13.56 -4.24 3.71
N ALA A 43 -13.96 -2.96 3.66
CA ALA A 43 -15.29 -2.52 4.06
C ALA A 43 -16.38 -3.09 3.14
N LEU A 44 -16.13 -3.14 1.82
CA LEU A 44 -17.02 -3.76 0.86
C LEU A 44 -17.14 -5.27 1.11
N ALA A 45 -16.02 -5.97 1.24
CA ALA A 45 -16.00 -7.39 1.58
C ALA A 45 -16.77 -7.68 2.88
N TYR A 46 -16.63 -6.82 3.89
CA TYR A 46 -17.35 -6.97 5.16
C TYR A 46 -18.87 -6.98 4.97
N VAL A 47 -19.42 -5.98 4.27
CA VAL A 47 -20.89 -5.90 4.09
C VAL A 47 -21.43 -6.98 3.17
N MET A 48 -20.61 -7.49 2.25
CA MET A 48 -20.98 -8.61 1.38
C MET A 48 -20.99 -9.95 2.11
N LEU A 49 -19.97 -10.21 2.94
CA LEU A 49 -19.85 -11.47 3.70
C LEU A 49 -20.79 -11.52 4.91
N PHE A 50 -21.10 -10.38 5.51
CA PHE A 50 -21.88 -10.28 6.74
C PHE A 50 -23.07 -9.33 6.58
N PRO A 51 -24.03 -9.68 5.71
CA PRO A 51 -25.19 -8.83 5.46
C PRO A 51 -26.00 -8.58 6.74
N GLY A 52 -26.34 -7.31 6.97
CA GLY A 52 -27.09 -6.90 8.15
C GLY A 52 -26.25 -6.62 9.40
N GLU A 53 -24.95 -6.88 9.40
CA GLU A 53 -24.06 -6.51 10.52
C GLU A 53 -23.56 -5.05 10.45
N ALA A 54 -23.87 -4.31 9.38
CA ALA A 54 -23.61 -2.87 9.24
C ALA A 54 -24.81 -2.14 8.65
N ASP A 55 -25.06 -0.88 9.08
CA ASP A 55 -26.15 -0.06 8.56
C ASP A 55 -25.75 0.66 7.26
N ALA A 56 -24.47 1.01 7.10
CA ALA A 56 -23.96 1.75 5.95
C ALA A 56 -22.51 1.39 5.63
N LEU A 57 -22.16 1.56 4.34
CA LEU A 57 -20.80 1.42 3.79
C LEU A 57 -20.35 2.78 3.25
N VAL A 58 -19.13 3.18 3.59
CA VAL A 58 -18.44 4.32 2.97
C VAL A 58 -17.10 3.83 2.39
N SER A 59 -17.06 3.68 1.08
CA SER A 59 -15.85 3.30 0.34
C SER A 59 -15.23 4.54 -0.30
N ILE A 60 -13.95 4.84 0.04
CA ILE A 60 -13.26 6.06 -0.38
C ILE A 60 -12.09 5.68 -1.29
N SER A 61 -12.07 6.20 -2.51
CA SER A 61 -10.97 5.97 -3.46
C SER A 61 -10.58 4.47 -3.56
N SER A 62 -11.58 3.63 -3.66
CA SER A 62 -11.47 2.17 -3.71
C SER A 62 -12.21 1.64 -4.95
N ALA A 63 -12.07 0.34 -5.22
CA ALA A 63 -12.68 -0.32 -6.36
C ALA A 63 -13.20 -1.71 -5.95
N THR A 64 -14.07 -2.29 -6.78
CA THR A 64 -14.58 -3.66 -6.65
C THR A 64 -13.57 -4.70 -7.11
N HIS A 65 -12.61 -4.31 -7.95
CA HIS A 65 -11.50 -5.13 -8.42
C HIS A 65 -10.31 -4.25 -8.81
N SER A 66 -9.18 -4.86 -9.04
CA SER A 66 -7.98 -4.15 -9.49
C SER A 66 -7.85 -4.17 -11.00
N GLU A 67 -7.78 -2.98 -11.60
CA GLU A 67 -7.53 -2.81 -13.03
C GLU A 67 -6.10 -3.23 -13.41
N PRO A 68 -5.85 -3.69 -14.66
CA PRO A 68 -4.55 -4.16 -15.12
C PRO A 68 -3.40 -3.17 -14.87
N PHE A 69 -3.63 -1.87 -15.04
CA PHE A 69 -2.62 -0.85 -14.74
C PHE A 69 -2.22 -0.85 -13.26
N SER A 70 -3.19 -0.96 -12.37
CA SER A 70 -2.95 -1.01 -10.92
C SER A 70 -2.20 -2.28 -10.52
N ILE A 71 -2.56 -3.42 -11.13
CA ILE A 71 -1.86 -4.71 -10.92
C ILE A 71 -0.40 -4.59 -11.41
N ALA A 72 -0.17 -4.01 -12.60
CA ALA A 72 1.17 -3.82 -13.16
C ALA A 72 2.04 -2.97 -12.24
N VAL A 73 1.55 -1.82 -11.78
CA VAL A 73 2.29 -0.96 -10.85
C VAL A 73 2.62 -1.70 -9.56
N ARG A 74 1.65 -2.38 -8.95
CA ARG A 74 1.87 -3.14 -7.70
C ARG A 74 2.80 -4.33 -7.90
N SER A 75 2.76 -5.00 -9.06
CA SER A 75 3.70 -6.08 -9.36
C SER A 75 5.15 -5.58 -9.40
N LEU A 76 5.40 -4.44 -10.03
CA LEU A 76 6.72 -3.79 -10.04
C LEU A 76 7.16 -3.36 -8.64
N GLN A 77 6.24 -2.83 -7.82
CA GLN A 77 6.54 -2.49 -6.43
C GLN A 77 6.99 -3.73 -5.63
N ARG A 78 6.28 -4.86 -5.80
CA ARG A 78 6.65 -6.13 -5.15
C ARG A 78 8.00 -6.65 -5.66
N GLU A 79 8.28 -6.49 -6.94
CA GLU A 79 9.56 -6.87 -7.53
C GLU A 79 10.70 -6.03 -6.97
N LEU A 80 10.56 -4.70 -6.88
CA LEU A 80 11.54 -3.79 -6.28
C LEU A 80 11.89 -4.19 -4.83
N ILE A 81 10.89 -4.58 -4.04
CA ILE A 81 11.12 -5.03 -2.67
C ILE A 81 11.88 -6.36 -2.65
N ARG A 82 11.48 -7.30 -3.49
CA ARG A 82 12.05 -8.65 -3.52
C ARG A 82 13.44 -8.71 -4.17
N SER A 83 13.77 -7.76 -5.04
CA SER A 83 15.09 -7.64 -5.66
C SER A 83 16.14 -6.99 -4.74
N ASP A 84 15.72 -6.38 -3.65
CA ASP A 84 16.66 -5.87 -2.63
C ASP A 84 17.32 -7.03 -1.91
N PRO A 85 18.69 -7.14 -1.92
CA PRO A 85 19.39 -8.24 -1.26
C PRO A 85 19.09 -8.40 0.23
N ALA A 86 18.68 -7.30 0.89
CA ALA A 86 18.30 -7.34 2.30
C ALA A 86 16.93 -8.00 2.55
N TRP A 87 16.15 -8.32 1.50
CA TRP A 87 14.88 -9.03 1.65
C TRP A 87 15.05 -10.50 2.07
N LYS A 88 16.11 -11.19 1.59
CA LYS A 88 16.49 -12.55 1.99
C LYS A 88 15.31 -13.53 1.98
N ASP A 89 14.56 -13.56 0.89
CA ASP A 89 13.33 -14.38 0.75
C ASP A 89 12.32 -14.20 1.89
N GLY A 90 12.23 -12.97 2.41
CA GLY A 90 11.34 -12.61 3.52
C GLY A 90 11.92 -12.88 4.90
N GLU A 91 13.11 -13.45 5.00
CA GLU A 91 13.78 -13.75 6.27
C GLU A 91 14.80 -12.67 6.66
N TYR A 92 14.31 -11.60 7.23
CA TYR A 92 15.12 -10.50 7.76
C TYR A 92 14.70 -10.18 9.21
N GLN A 93 15.64 -9.64 9.97
CA GLN A 93 15.34 -9.17 11.32
C GLN A 93 14.61 -7.82 11.29
N SER A 94 13.86 -7.54 12.35
CA SER A 94 13.20 -6.24 12.48
C SER A 94 14.20 -5.09 12.37
N GLY A 95 13.95 -4.17 11.45
CA GLY A 95 14.84 -3.04 11.15
C GLY A 95 15.91 -3.30 10.10
N GLU A 96 16.18 -4.56 9.70
CA GLU A 96 17.20 -4.94 8.72
C GLU A 96 16.67 -5.30 7.33
N GLY A 97 15.38 -5.18 7.12
CA GLY A 97 14.70 -5.57 5.87
C GLY A 97 15.07 -4.71 4.65
N PRO A 98 14.44 -4.96 3.50
CA PRO A 98 14.73 -4.35 2.20
C PRO A 98 14.35 -2.85 2.15
N ARG A 99 15.17 -2.02 2.79
CA ARG A 99 14.92 -0.57 2.92
C ARG A 99 14.95 0.16 1.59
N GLU A 100 15.90 -0.19 0.71
CA GLU A 100 16.00 0.42 -0.62
C GLU A 100 14.87 -0.04 -1.53
N GLY A 101 14.55 -1.33 -1.52
CA GLY A 101 13.39 -1.86 -2.24
C GLY A 101 12.08 -1.18 -1.83
N MET A 102 11.85 -1.02 -0.52
CA MET A 102 10.69 -0.31 0.02
C MET A 102 10.68 1.18 -0.39
N ARG A 103 11.83 1.84 -0.37
CA ARG A 103 11.97 3.23 -0.79
C ARG A 103 11.58 3.40 -2.26
N LEU A 104 12.11 2.56 -3.14
CA LEU A 104 11.81 2.60 -4.57
C LEU A 104 10.36 2.22 -4.86
N ALA A 105 9.84 1.18 -4.22
CA ALA A 105 8.43 0.79 -4.32
C ALA A 105 7.50 1.94 -3.90
N ARG A 106 7.84 2.65 -2.82
CA ARG A 106 7.07 3.81 -2.37
C ARG A 106 7.10 4.95 -3.36
N LYS A 107 8.27 5.27 -3.95
CA LYS A 107 8.38 6.29 -5.01
C LYS A 107 7.45 5.95 -6.18
N LEU A 108 7.51 4.73 -6.69
CA LEU A 108 6.66 4.26 -7.78
C LEU A 108 5.17 4.40 -7.45
N GLY A 109 4.75 3.93 -6.26
CA GLY A 109 3.35 4.05 -5.84
C GLY A 109 2.88 5.49 -5.73
N MET A 110 3.72 6.39 -5.24
CA MET A 110 3.35 7.80 -5.10
C MET A 110 3.07 8.49 -6.42
N MET A 111 3.70 8.05 -7.52
CA MET A 111 3.45 8.61 -8.85
C MET A 111 1.99 8.39 -9.29
N THR A 112 1.35 7.33 -8.83
CA THR A 112 -0.02 6.99 -9.20
C THR A 112 -1.09 7.73 -8.40
N TYR A 113 -0.72 8.46 -7.34
CA TYR A 113 -1.69 9.17 -6.48
C TYR A 113 -2.13 10.52 -7.03
N ARG A 114 -1.51 10.98 -8.12
CA ARG A 114 -1.80 12.28 -8.74
C ARG A 114 -1.86 12.16 -10.25
N SER A 115 -2.67 13.02 -10.85
CA SER A 115 -2.69 13.17 -12.30
C SER A 115 -1.43 13.85 -12.82
N ALA A 116 -1.09 13.63 -14.10
CA ALA A 116 0.02 14.34 -14.76
C ALA A 116 -0.15 15.88 -14.66
N ARG A 117 -1.38 16.37 -14.76
CA ARG A 117 -1.71 17.79 -14.61
C ARG A 117 -1.33 18.32 -13.22
N GLU A 118 -1.71 17.60 -12.16
CA GLU A 118 -1.36 18.02 -10.78
C GLU A 118 0.15 18.02 -10.54
N TRP A 119 0.90 17.09 -11.14
CA TRP A 119 2.36 17.11 -11.10
C TRP A 119 2.93 18.36 -11.74
N VAL A 120 2.41 18.77 -12.91
CA VAL A 120 2.83 20.01 -13.59
C VAL A 120 2.49 21.23 -12.77
N GLU A 121 1.26 21.34 -12.26
CA GLU A 121 0.80 22.49 -11.46
C GLU A 121 1.61 22.66 -10.17
N ARG A 122 2.05 21.55 -9.57
CA ARG A 122 2.75 21.58 -8.28
C ARG A 122 4.24 21.78 -8.37
N PHE A 123 4.90 21.19 -9.35
CA PHE A 123 6.36 21.16 -9.41
C PHE A 123 6.92 21.80 -10.68
N GLY A 124 6.16 21.88 -11.75
CA GLY A 124 6.67 22.38 -13.03
C GLY A 124 7.96 21.68 -13.44
N ARG A 125 8.97 22.47 -13.72
CA ARG A 125 10.36 22.05 -13.98
C ARG A 125 11.34 22.70 -13.01
N GLU A 126 10.90 22.98 -11.80
CA GLU A 126 11.72 23.65 -10.80
C GLU A 126 12.93 22.81 -10.41
N ARG A 127 14.10 23.45 -10.35
CA ARG A 127 15.35 22.80 -9.92
C ARG A 127 15.35 22.67 -8.40
N ALA A 128 15.86 21.54 -7.92
CA ALA A 128 15.99 21.30 -6.49
C ALA A 128 16.96 22.30 -5.86
N SER A 129 16.59 22.84 -4.70
CA SER A 129 17.44 23.74 -3.92
C SER A 129 18.73 23.07 -3.44
N ASP A 130 18.71 21.76 -3.24
CA ASP A 130 19.82 20.93 -2.75
C ASP A 130 20.59 20.24 -3.88
N ASP A 131 20.53 20.78 -5.12
CA ASP A 131 21.29 20.24 -6.25
C ASP A 131 22.80 20.31 -5.95
N THR A 132 23.40 19.14 -5.72
CA THR A 132 24.83 19.04 -5.42
C THR A 132 25.72 19.11 -6.66
N GLY A 133 25.15 19.24 -7.86
CA GLY A 133 25.87 19.16 -9.13
C GLY A 133 26.44 17.78 -9.47
N LYS A 134 26.12 16.75 -8.70
CA LYS A 134 26.56 15.38 -8.97
C LYS A 134 25.67 14.75 -10.05
N PRO A 135 26.26 14.14 -11.09
CA PRO A 135 25.50 13.42 -12.11
C PRO A 135 24.58 12.36 -11.46
N PHE A 136 23.33 12.27 -11.92
CA PHE A 136 22.34 11.32 -11.42
C PHE A 136 21.91 11.54 -9.95
N GLY A 137 22.19 12.73 -9.40
CA GLY A 137 21.65 13.16 -8.11
C GLY A 137 20.19 13.63 -8.21
N ILE A 138 19.73 14.29 -7.15
CA ILE A 138 18.43 14.98 -7.14
C ILE A 138 18.63 16.33 -7.85
N GLU A 139 17.98 16.50 -8.98
CA GLU A 139 18.11 17.71 -9.81
C GLU A 139 16.85 18.56 -9.85
N PHE A 140 15.68 17.96 -9.61
CA PHE A 140 14.38 18.62 -9.65
C PHE A 140 13.62 18.51 -8.33
N GLU A 141 12.80 19.51 -8.03
CA GLU A 141 11.96 19.51 -6.81
C GLU A 141 11.03 18.29 -6.70
N VAL A 142 10.52 17.77 -7.81
CA VAL A 142 9.71 16.56 -7.83
C VAL A 142 10.50 15.33 -7.36
N GLU A 143 11.79 15.24 -7.68
CA GLU A 143 12.66 14.14 -7.23
C GLU A 143 12.94 14.26 -5.74
N ALA A 144 13.23 15.47 -5.26
CA ALA A 144 13.41 15.75 -3.83
C ALA A 144 12.15 15.40 -3.01
N TYR A 145 10.99 15.78 -3.52
CA TYR A 145 9.71 15.44 -2.90
C TYR A 145 9.50 13.91 -2.80
N LEU A 146 9.68 13.18 -3.91
CA LEU A 146 9.52 11.72 -3.93
C LEU A 146 10.49 11.05 -2.96
N GLU A 147 11.74 11.50 -2.96
CA GLU A 147 12.78 10.96 -2.06
C GLU A 147 12.44 11.18 -0.59
N SER A 148 12.09 12.42 -0.23
CA SER A 148 11.73 12.78 1.15
C SER A 148 10.56 11.93 1.68
N ARG A 149 9.50 11.79 0.86
CA ARG A 149 8.32 11.02 1.25
C ARG A 149 8.57 9.53 1.31
N ALA A 150 9.38 8.99 0.40
CA ALA A 150 9.75 7.59 0.41
C ALA A 150 10.61 7.23 1.63
N ARG A 151 11.59 8.06 1.97
CA ARG A 151 12.42 7.88 3.19
C ARG A 151 11.60 7.92 4.47
N ALA A 152 10.65 8.83 4.57
CA ALA A 152 9.76 8.92 5.75
C ALA A 152 8.85 7.69 5.92
N PHE A 153 8.59 6.95 4.84
CA PHE A 153 7.79 5.72 4.88
C PHE A 153 8.61 4.49 5.32
N VAL A 154 9.91 4.44 4.98
CA VAL A 154 10.78 3.30 5.27
C VAL A 154 10.97 3.14 6.76
N GLY A 155 10.74 1.92 7.25
CA GLY A 155 10.83 1.57 8.68
C GLY A 155 9.53 1.74 9.45
N GLY A 156 8.51 2.41 8.88
CA GLY A 156 7.18 2.53 9.47
C GLY A 156 6.21 1.42 9.06
N PHE A 157 6.58 0.60 8.06
CA PHE A 157 5.75 -0.47 7.54
C PHE A 157 6.62 -1.70 7.20
N ASP A 158 6.16 -2.89 7.60
CA ASP A 158 6.89 -4.12 7.35
C ASP A 158 6.82 -4.52 5.86
N PRO A 159 7.95 -4.82 5.21
CA PRO A 159 8.01 -5.18 3.80
C PRO A 159 7.22 -6.44 3.43
N ASN A 160 7.25 -7.49 4.25
CA ASN A 160 6.45 -8.69 3.99
C ASN A 160 4.95 -8.39 4.07
N SER A 161 4.51 -7.62 5.07
CA SER A 161 3.12 -7.15 5.16
C SER A 161 2.72 -6.35 3.92
N TYR A 162 3.61 -5.50 3.39
CA TYR A 162 3.37 -4.78 2.14
C TYR A 162 3.14 -5.72 0.96
N LEU A 163 3.96 -6.78 0.83
CA LEU A 163 3.84 -7.76 -0.25
C LEU A 163 2.51 -8.52 -0.17
N TYR A 164 2.14 -9.02 1.01
CA TYR A 164 0.88 -9.75 1.21
C TYR A 164 -0.35 -8.89 0.96
N LEU A 165 -0.41 -7.68 1.52
CA LEU A 165 -1.54 -6.76 1.34
C LEU A 165 -1.65 -6.27 -0.11
N SER A 166 -0.52 -5.99 -0.76
CA SER A 166 -0.47 -5.62 -2.18
C SER A 166 -1.04 -6.73 -3.07
N ARG A 167 -0.69 -7.99 -2.78
CA ARG A 167 -1.22 -9.15 -3.50
C ARG A 167 -2.72 -9.35 -3.22
N ALA A 168 -3.15 -9.21 -1.97
CA ALA A 168 -4.56 -9.33 -1.61
C ALA A 168 -5.45 -8.35 -2.40
N MET A 169 -5.00 -7.09 -2.56
CA MET A 169 -5.71 -6.11 -3.39
C MET A 169 -5.81 -6.53 -4.86
N ASP A 170 -4.77 -7.15 -5.42
CA ASP A 170 -4.77 -7.58 -6.83
C ASP A 170 -5.71 -8.76 -7.08
N LEU A 171 -5.93 -9.60 -6.08
CA LEU A 171 -6.78 -10.78 -6.15
C LEU A 171 -8.25 -10.51 -5.79
N PHE A 172 -8.54 -9.35 -5.22
CA PHE A 172 -9.92 -8.98 -4.86
C PHE A 172 -10.73 -8.67 -6.12
N ASP A 173 -11.91 -9.32 -6.27
CA ASP A 173 -12.82 -9.19 -7.41
C ASP A 173 -14.25 -9.53 -6.97
N VAL A 174 -15.16 -8.50 -6.96
CA VAL A 174 -16.55 -8.60 -6.51
C VAL A 174 -17.50 -7.73 -7.33
#